data_6267a234135f1463aa4cc609ebe16d37
#
_entry.id   6267a234135f1463aa4cc609ebe16d37
#
_cell.length_a   1.000
_cell.length_b   1.000
_cell.length_c   1.000
_cell.angle_alpha   90.00
_cell.angle_beta   90.00
_cell.angle_gamma   90.00
#
_symmetry.space_group_name_H-M   'P 1'
#
loop_
_entity.id
_entity.type
_entity.pdbx_description
1 polymer ?
#
loop_
_entity_poly.entity_id
_entity_poly.type
_entity_poly.pdbx_seq_one_letter_code
_entity_poly.pdbx_strand_id
1 'polypeptide(L)'
;MNPFNLGTLEYRIGTDFSFVSANPQEAFKQLSSFPLLDTQGDGMRSVLGIVSAIVSVKKPIILLDEPEAFLHPPQALQLGEVISGLVESSQQIFIATHSADFLRGLLSSTRDAVIIHLDRTENITKANVLDSVTLNQIVTDPLLSSSRVLEGMFYKGVVATEADADAVFYQR
;
A
#
# COMPACT_ATOMS: atom_id res chain seq x y z
N MET A 1 -37.16 11.13 -15.73
CA MET A 1 -36.15 10.19 -15.23
C MET A 1 -35.76 10.65 -13.84
N ASN A 2 -35.93 9.81 -12.82
CA ASN A 2 -35.55 10.13 -11.44
C ASN A 2 -34.04 10.19 -11.35
N PRO A 3 -33.40 11.35 -11.10
CA PRO A 3 -31.93 11.45 -11.03
C PRO A 3 -31.31 10.75 -9.83
N PHE A 4 -32.14 10.28 -8.91
CA PHE A 4 -31.74 9.56 -7.73
C PHE A 4 -32.13 8.10 -7.85
N ASN A 5 -31.32 7.34 -8.59
CA ASN A 5 -31.38 5.89 -8.51
C ASN A 5 -30.69 5.49 -7.17
N LEU A 6 -31.48 5.51 -6.09
CA LEU A 6 -31.02 5.26 -4.72
C LEU A 6 -30.41 3.86 -4.49
N GLY A 7 -30.19 3.10 -5.56
CA GLY A 7 -29.67 1.73 -5.50
C GLY A 7 -28.22 1.54 -5.96
N THR A 8 -27.60 2.51 -6.62
CA THR A 8 -26.23 2.35 -7.14
C THR A 8 -25.36 3.53 -6.75
N LEU A 9 -24.27 3.27 -6.05
CA LEU A 9 -23.22 4.22 -5.78
C LEU A 9 -22.18 4.11 -6.90
N GLU A 10 -22.00 5.20 -7.67
CA GLU A 10 -21.01 5.27 -8.73
C GLU A 10 -19.81 6.09 -8.26
N TYR A 11 -18.61 5.55 -8.34
CA TYR A 11 -17.37 6.28 -8.16
C TYR A 11 -16.85 6.80 -9.50
N ARG A 12 -16.50 8.09 -9.54
CA ARG A 12 -15.94 8.73 -10.72
C ARG A 12 -14.58 9.32 -10.44
N ILE A 13 -13.71 9.29 -11.44
CA ILE A 13 -12.31 9.65 -11.31
C ILE A 13 -12.04 10.93 -12.09
N GLY A 14 -11.36 11.87 -11.44
CA GLY A 14 -10.88 13.09 -12.05
C GLY A 14 -9.68 13.65 -11.29
N THR A 15 -8.98 14.56 -11.92
CA THR A 15 -7.81 15.23 -11.33
C THR A 15 -8.19 16.51 -10.59
N ASP A 16 -9.36 17.09 -10.88
CA ASP A 16 -9.86 18.30 -10.26
C ASP A 16 -11.39 18.25 -10.16
N PHE A 17 -11.90 18.51 -8.97
CA PHE A 17 -13.33 18.60 -8.66
C PHE A 17 -13.72 19.98 -8.12
N SER A 18 -12.83 20.96 -8.14
CA SER A 18 -13.05 22.31 -7.58
C SER A 18 -14.19 23.08 -8.27
N PHE A 19 -14.48 22.72 -9.52
CA PHE A 19 -15.54 23.33 -10.31
C PHE A 19 -16.93 22.69 -10.15
N VAL A 20 -17.01 21.61 -9.34
CA VAL A 20 -18.29 20.92 -9.15
C VAL A 20 -19.24 21.81 -8.35
N SER A 21 -20.40 22.08 -8.93
CA SER A 21 -21.42 22.94 -8.34
C SER A 21 -21.96 22.36 -7.02
N ALA A 22 -22.28 23.23 -6.08
CA ALA A 22 -23.03 22.84 -4.88
C ALA A 22 -24.49 22.44 -5.18
N ASN A 23 -25.01 22.81 -6.37
CA ASN A 23 -26.33 22.37 -6.80
C ASN A 23 -26.30 20.90 -7.25
N PRO A 24 -27.09 19.99 -6.65
CA PRO A 24 -27.02 18.55 -6.94
C PRO A 24 -27.29 18.20 -8.41
N GLN A 25 -28.16 18.92 -9.08
CA GLN A 25 -28.49 18.63 -10.49
C GLN A 25 -27.37 19.02 -11.45
N GLU A 26 -26.73 20.17 -11.20
CA GLU A 26 -25.57 20.62 -11.96
C GLU A 26 -24.32 19.74 -11.65
N ALA A 27 -24.09 19.44 -10.38
CA ALA A 27 -23.05 18.54 -9.95
C ALA A 27 -23.16 17.17 -10.64
N PHE A 28 -24.36 16.61 -10.72
CA PHE A 28 -24.58 15.35 -11.41
C PHE A 28 -24.20 15.42 -12.90
N LYS A 29 -24.57 16.51 -13.59
CA LYS A 29 -24.18 16.70 -15.00
C LYS A 29 -22.67 16.81 -15.17
N GLN A 30 -22.02 17.62 -14.32
CA GLN A 30 -20.57 17.82 -14.35
C GLN A 30 -19.84 16.51 -14.06
N LEU A 31 -20.23 15.80 -13.00
CA LEU A 31 -19.63 14.53 -12.62
C LEU A 31 -19.89 13.43 -13.66
N SER A 32 -21.02 13.47 -14.37
CA SER A 32 -21.33 12.48 -15.40
C SER A 32 -20.37 12.48 -16.59
N SER A 33 -19.58 13.54 -16.77
CA SER A 33 -18.53 13.62 -17.80
C SER A 33 -17.24 12.88 -17.41
N PHE A 34 -17.03 12.59 -16.13
CA PHE A 34 -15.85 11.87 -15.68
C PHE A 34 -16.00 10.36 -15.88
N PRO A 35 -14.90 9.65 -16.17
CA PRO A 35 -14.93 8.20 -16.30
C PRO A 35 -15.33 7.53 -14.99
N LEU A 36 -16.04 6.41 -15.12
CA LEU A 36 -16.38 5.56 -13.98
C LEU A 36 -15.16 4.81 -13.50
N LEU A 37 -15.05 4.61 -12.18
CA LEU A 37 -14.03 3.75 -11.58
C LEU A 37 -14.09 2.32 -12.14
N ASP A 38 -15.29 1.79 -12.34
CA ASP A 38 -15.49 0.42 -12.83
C ASP A 38 -14.96 0.19 -14.26
N THR A 39 -14.72 1.27 -15.02
CA THR A 39 -14.11 1.20 -16.37
C THR A 39 -12.59 1.30 -16.33
N GLN A 40 -11.99 1.48 -15.16
CA GLN A 40 -10.54 1.58 -14.99
C GLN A 40 -9.89 0.21 -14.79
N GLY A 41 -8.57 0.17 -14.89
CA GLY A 41 -7.79 -1.04 -14.61
C GLY A 41 -7.92 -1.51 -13.15
N ASP A 42 -7.68 -2.79 -12.94
CA ASP A 42 -7.84 -3.45 -11.64
C ASP A 42 -6.99 -2.82 -10.54
N GLY A 43 -5.76 -2.39 -10.86
CA GLY A 43 -4.90 -1.71 -9.88
C GLY A 43 -5.52 -0.42 -9.34
N MET A 44 -6.10 0.42 -10.21
CA MET A 44 -6.75 1.66 -9.76
C MET A 44 -8.01 1.38 -8.93
N ARG A 45 -8.79 0.38 -9.32
CA ARG A 45 -9.99 -0.04 -8.58
C ARG A 45 -9.61 -0.54 -7.19
N SER A 46 -8.55 -1.35 -7.09
CA SER A 46 -8.02 -1.87 -5.83
C SER A 46 -7.57 -0.73 -4.92
N VAL A 47 -6.72 0.16 -5.40
CA VAL A 47 -6.21 1.33 -4.64
C VAL A 47 -7.34 2.18 -4.09
N LEU A 48 -8.30 2.57 -4.94
CA LEU A 48 -9.41 3.42 -4.50
C LEU A 48 -10.36 2.70 -3.55
N GLY A 49 -10.56 1.39 -3.73
CA GLY A 49 -11.32 0.57 -2.79
C GLY A 49 -10.68 0.57 -1.39
N ILE A 50 -9.38 0.32 -1.31
CA ILE A 50 -8.62 0.31 -0.05
C ILE A 50 -8.64 1.68 0.62
N VAL A 51 -8.28 2.74 -0.11
CA VAL A 51 -8.25 4.12 0.41
C VAL A 51 -9.62 4.54 0.90
N SER A 52 -10.67 4.26 0.11
CA SER A 52 -12.05 4.57 0.50
C SER A 52 -12.48 3.82 1.77
N ALA A 53 -12.08 2.55 1.90
CA ALA A 53 -12.39 1.76 3.09
C ALA A 53 -11.69 2.32 4.35
N ILE A 54 -10.43 2.70 4.25
CA ILE A 54 -9.67 3.28 5.38
C ILE A 54 -10.29 4.62 5.81
N VAL A 55 -10.59 5.50 4.85
CA VAL A 55 -11.06 6.87 5.14
C VAL A 55 -12.54 6.88 5.57
N SER A 56 -13.39 6.09 4.92
CA SER A 56 -14.84 6.14 5.14
C SER A 56 -15.30 5.32 6.33
N VAL A 57 -14.59 4.25 6.64
CA VAL A 57 -14.98 3.31 7.69
C VAL A 57 -14.04 3.49 8.87
N LYS A 58 -14.41 4.33 9.83
CA LYS A 58 -13.65 4.53 11.08
C LYS A 58 -13.70 3.28 11.97
N LYS A 59 -13.11 2.19 11.51
CA LYS A 59 -12.98 0.96 12.28
C LYS A 59 -11.66 0.98 13.05
N PRO A 60 -11.67 0.48 14.31
CA PRO A 60 -10.44 0.43 15.11
C PRO A 60 -9.43 -0.60 14.59
N ILE A 61 -9.90 -1.63 13.87
CA ILE A 61 -9.06 -2.70 13.32
C ILE A 61 -9.37 -2.87 11.84
N ILE A 62 -8.33 -2.85 11.00
CA ILE A 62 -8.39 -3.04 9.56
C ILE A 62 -7.44 -4.17 9.19
N LEU A 63 -7.91 -5.10 8.37
CA LEU A 63 -7.13 -6.21 7.85
C LEU A 63 -7.01 -6.05 6.33
N LEU A 64 -5.78 -6.03 5.82
CA LEU A 64 -5.47 -5.96 4.40
C LEU A 64 -4.65 -7.18 4.00
N ASP A 65 -5.05 -7.82 2.93
CA ASP A 65 -4.35 -8.97 2.34
C ASP A 65 -3.89 -8.60 0.93
N GLU A 66 -2.58 -8.60 0.72
CA GLU A 66 -1.92 -8.22 -0.54
C GLU A 66 -2.50 -6.93 -1.18
N PRO A 67 -2.51 -5.79 -0.46
CA PRO A 67 -3.11 -4.55 -0.97
C PRO A 67 -2.46 -4.04 -2.25
N GLU A 68 -1.23 -4.45 -2.53
CA GLU A 68 -0.46 -4.13 -3.72
C GLU A 68 -0.78 -5.03 -4.93
N ALA A 69 -1.63 -6.02 -4.79
CA ALA A 69 -2.01 -6.88 -5.90
C ALA A 69 -2.46 -6.05 -7.11
N PHE A 70 -2.02 -6.43 -8.30
CA PHE A 70 -2.25 -5.72 -9.57
C PHE A 70 -1.51 -4.38 -9.73
N LEU A 71 -0.58 -4.02 -8.83
CA LEU A 71 0.25 -2.82 -8.94
C LEU A 71 1.66 -3.15 -9.42
N HIS A 72 2.24 -2.24 -10.20
CA HIS A 72 3.66 -2.26 -10.49
C HIS A 72 4.47 -1.76 -9.28
N PRO A 73 5.76 -2.15 -9.16
CA PRO A 73 6.59 -1.80 -8.00
C PRO A 73 6.55 -0.32 -7.57
N PRO A 74 6.65 0.68 -8.46
CA PRO A 74 6.54 2.08 -8.05
C PRO A 74 5.17 2.46 -7.48
N GLN A 75 4.10 1.84 -8.00
CA GLN A 75 2.74 2.07 -7.51
C GLN A 75 2.49 1.40 -6.16
N ALA A 76 3.07 0.21 -5.96
CA ALA A 76 3.03 -0.49 -4.68
C ALA A 76 3.71 0.34 -3.58
N LEU A 77 4.89 0.93 -3.87
CA LEU A 77 5.57 1.84 -2.97
C LEU A 77 4.68 3.04 -2.61
N GLN A 78 4.10 3.71 -3.61
CA GLN A 78 3.20 4.85 -3.40
C GLN A 78 1.97 4.47 -2.57
N LEU A 79 1.39 3.28 -2.79
CA LEU A 79 0.26 2.80 -1.99
C LEU A 79 0.66 2.63 -0.52
N GLY A 80 1.84 2.07 -0.25
CA GLY A 80 2.38 1.94 1.09
C GLY A 80 2.51 3.31 1.79
N GLU A 81 3.07 4.31 1.11
CA GLU A 81 3.18 5.68 1.61
C GLU A 81 1.81 6.30 1.93
N VAL A 82 0.83 6.12 1.02
CA VAL A 82 -0.52 6.63 1.21
C VAL A 82 -1.20 5.98 2.41
N ILE A 83 -1.12 4.65 2.53
CA ILE A 83 -1.73 3.93 3.66
C ILE A 83 -1.11 4.40 4.97
N SER A 84 0.21 4.49 5.07
CA SER A 84 0.88 4.92 6.30
C SER A 84 0.49 6.35 6.73
N GLY A 85 0.20 7.23 5.76
CA GLY A 85 -0.27 8.59 6.02
C GLY A 85 -1.75 8.71 6.38
N LEU A 86 -2.56 7.71 6.05
CA LEU A 86 -4.00 7.71 6.32
C LEU A 86 -4.39 7.09 7.66
N VAL A 87 -3.52 6.29 8.26
CA VAL A 87 -3.80 5.58 9.53
C VAL A 87 -3.88 6.58 10.68
N GLU A 88 -5.03 6.62 11.33
CA GLU A 88 -5.22 7.41 12.55
C GLU A 88 -4.65 6.66 13.77
N SER A 89 -4.21 7.39 14.80
CA SER A 89 -3.68 6.80 16.05
C SER A 89 -4.69 5.91 16.81
N SER A 90 -5.97 6.04 16.48
CA SER A 90 -7.07 5.22 17.03
C SER A 90 -7.27 3.90 16.24
N GLN A 91 -6.54 3.70 15.15
CA GLN A 91 -6.70 2.55 14.27
C GLN A 91 -5.47 1.64 14.36
N GLN A 92 -5.70 0.34 14.24
CA GLN A 92 -4.68 -0.68 14.08
C GLN A 92 -4.89 -1.38 12.73
N ILE A 93 -3.84 -1.41 11.91
CA ILE A 93 -3.89 -2.09 10.62
C ILE A 93 -2.97 -3.30 10.65
N PHE A 94 -3.50 -4.45 10.22
CA PHE A 94 -2.74 -5.66 9.95
C PHE A 94 -2.68 -5.86 8.45
N ILE A 95 -1.47 -6.00 7.94
CA ILE A 95 -1.23 -6.14 6.50
C ILE A 95 -0.44 -7.41 6.25
N ALA A 96 -0.95 -8.29 5.38
CA ALA A 96 -0.17 -9.36 4.80
C ALA A 96 0.33 -8.91 3.42
N THR A 97 1.64 -9.02 3.19
CA THR A 97 2.28 -8.62 1.92
C THR A 97 3.50 -9.48 1.64
N HIS A 98 3.82 -9.66 0.37
CA HIS A 98 5.07 -10.24 -0.10
C HIS A 98 5.90 -9.24 -0.94
N SER A 99 5.52 -7.96 -0.95
CA SER A 99 6.17 -6.90 -1.73
C SER A 99 7.10 -6.06 -0.88
N ALA A 100 8.40 -6.10 -1.20
CA ALA A 100 9.40 -5.25 -0.58
C ALA A 100 9.17 -3.76 -0.88
N ASP A 101 8.69 -3.43 -2.09
CA ASP A 101 8.42 -2.04 -2.47
C ASP A 101 7.24 -1.46 -1.69
N PHE A 102 6.16 -2.23 -1.55
CA PHE A 102 5.03 -1.82 -0.70
C PHE A 102 5.46 -1.61 0.75
N LEU A 103 6.23 -2.55 1.31
CA LEU A 103 6.75 -2.47 2.66
C LEU A 103 7.66 -1.24 2.85
N ARG A 104 8.52 -0.95 1.87
CA ARG A 104 9.38 0.24 1.87
C ARG A 104 8.54 1.52 1.91
N GLY A 105 7.49 1.61 1.09
CA GLY A 105 6.55 2.73 1.11
C GLY A 105 5.85 2.88 2.46
N LEU A 106 5.36 1.79 3.03
CA LEU A 106 4.71 1.79 4.34
C LEU A 106 5.63 2.31 5.45
N LEU A 107 6.88 1.88 5.46
CA LEU A 107 7.87 2.24 6.47
C LEU A 107 8.45 3.66 6.28
N SER A 108 8.26 4.28 5.13
CA SER A 108 8.79 5.63 4.86
C SER A 108 8.19 6.70 5.76
N SER A 109 6.96 6.52 6.22
CA SER A 109 6.20 7.52 6.98
C SER A 109 5.80 7.06 8.39
N THR A 110 5.85 5.76 8.70
CA THR A 110 5.51 5.25 10.04
C THR A 110 6.73 4.75 10.79
N ARG A 111 6.79 5.06 12.09
CA ARG A 111 7.84 4.61 13.01
C ARG A 111 7.36 3.53 13.98
N ASP A 112 6.06 3.27 14.02
CA ASP A 112 5.44 2.33 14.97
C ASP A 112 4.98 1.04 14.28
N ALA A 113 5.73 0.61 13.26
CA ALA A 113 5.46 -0.65 12.58
C ALA A 113 6.15 -1.82 13.29
N VAL A 114 5.48 -2.97 13.29
CA VAL A 114 6.04 -4.26 13.68
C VAL A 114 5.93 -5.19 12.49
N ILE A 115 7.04 -5.78 12.08
CA ILE A 115 7.05 -6.77 11.00
C ILE A 115 7.12 -8.17 11.61
N ILE A 116 6.23 -9.04 11.22
CA ILE A 116 6.24 -10.45 11.56
C ILE A 116 6.54 -11.24 10.29
N HIS A 117 7.77 -11.70 10.15
CA HIS A 117 8.18 -12.56 9.06
C HIS A 117 7.79 -14.01 9.36
N LEU A 118 6.95 -14.57 8.48
CA LEU A 118 6.48 -15.96 8.59
C LEU A 118 7.28 -16.84 7.62
N ASP A 119 8.03 -17.79 8.17
CA ASP A 119 8.74 -18.81 7.40
C ASP A 119 8.07 -20.17 7.60
N ARG A 120 7.60 -20.77 6.51
CA ARG A 120 6.93 -22.08 6.52
C ARG A 120 7.84 -23.15 5.92
N THR A 121 8.22 -24.09 6.76
CA THR A 121 8.93 -25.31 6.35
C THR A 121 8.03 -26.50 6.60
N GLU A 122 7.62 -27.19 5.56
CA GLU A 122 6.65 -28.28 5.60
C GLU A 122 5.32 -27.88 6.30
N ASN A 123 5.05 -28.42 7.48
CA ASN A 123 3.84 -28.16 8.28
C ASN A 123 4.11 -27.24 9.48
N ILE A 124 5.31 -26.68 9.61
CA ILE A 124 5.68 -25.82 10.72
C ILE A 124 5.89 -24.40 10.20
N THR A 125 5.20 -23.43 10.81
CA THR A 125 5.42 -22.00 10.55
C THR A 125 6.18 -21.40 11.71
N LYS A 126 7.32 -20.79 11.43
CA LYS A 126 8.11 -19.99 12.38
C LYS A 126 7.79 -18.52 12.16
N ALA A 127 7.64 -17.77 13.24
CA ALA A 127 7.43 -16.33 13.22
C ALA A 127 8.66 -15.63 13.80
N ASN A 128 9.26 -14.75 13.02
CA ASN A 128 10.36 -13.88 13.45
C ASN A 128 9.83 -12.46 13.51
N VAL A 129 10.00 -11.79 14.64
CA VAL A 129 9.49 -10.44 14.88
C VAL A 129 10.63 -9.44 14.75
N LEU A 130 10.45 -8.43 13.88
CA LEU A 130 11.26 -7.23 13.86
C LEU A 130 10.43 -6.10 14.48
N ASP A 131 10.90 -5.64 15.63
CA ASP A 131 10.26 -4.57 16.35
C ASP A 131 10.58 -3.18 15.74
N SER A 132 9.88 -2.17 16.20
CA SER A 132 10.03 -0.79 15.71
C SER A 132 11.45 -0.23 15.92
N VAL A 133 12.19 -0.70 16.92
CA VAL A 133 13.57 -0.25 17.19
C VAL A 133 14.51 -0.75 16.11
N THR A 134 14.45 -2.03 15.80
CA THR A 134 15.27 -2.66 14.75
C THR A 134 14.92 -2.09 13.38
N LEU A 135 13.61 -1.90 13.09
CA LEU A 135 13.15 -1.30 11.84
C LEU A 135 13.64 0.13 11.67
N ASN A 136 13.55 0.95 12.72
CA ASN A 136 14.06 2.32 12.67
C ASN A 136 15.56 2.37 12.38
N GLN A 137 16.37 1.44 12.92
CA GLN A 137 17.78 1.35 12.58
C GLN A 137 18.01 1.07 11.09
N ILE A 138 17.23 0.15 10.51
CA ILE A 138 17.31 -0.18 9.08
C ILE A 138 16.90 0.99 8.20
N VAL A 139 15.81 1.68 8.55
CA VAL A 139 15.25 2.78 7.73
C VAL A 139 16.09 4.06 7.84
N THR A 140 16.69 4.32 9.01
CA THR A 140 17.48 5.55 9.24
C THR A 140 18.93 5.44 8.82
N ASP A 141 19.47 4.23 8.68
CA ASP A 141 20.84 4.02 8.18
C ASP A 141 20.86 4.23 6.65
N PRO A 142 21.62 5.21 6.12
CA PRO A 142 21.67 5.48 4.68
C PRO A 142 22.16 4.29 3.85
N LEU A 143 23.03 3.45 4.39
CA LEU A 143 23.55 2.27 3.71
C LEU A 143 22.51 1.16 3.68
N LEU A 144 21.81 0.93 4.77
CA LEU A 144 20.78 -0.09 4.87
C LEU A 144 19.50 0.31 4.12
N SER A 145 19.11 1.59 4.16
CA SER A 145 17.94 2.09 3.45
C SER A 145 18.13 2.15 1.93
N SER A 146 19.35 2.39 1.45
CA SER A 146 19.70 2.35 0.01
C SER A 146 19.91 0.93 -0.50
N SER A 147 20.26 -0.01 0.38
CA SER A 147 20.42 -1.41 0.04
C SER A 147 19.05 -2.11 -0.03
N ARG A 148 18.97 -3.19 -0.79
CA ARG A 148 17.75 -4.02 -0.88
C ARG A 148 17.57 -4.95 0.32
N VAL A 149 17.90 -4.47 1.55
CA VAL A 149 17.84 -5.28 2.78
C VAL A 149 16.45 -5.83 3.02
N LEU A 150 15.42 -5.00 2.82
CA LEU A 150 14.03 -5.44 2.99
C LEU A 150 13.63 -6.52 1.98
N GLU A 151 14.19 -6.49 0.77
CA GLU A 151 13.97 -7.54 -0.22
C GLU A 151 14.52 -8.89 0.28
N GLY A 152 15.63 -8.87 1.00
CA GLY A 152 16.24 -10.08 1.55
C GLY A 152 15.31 -10.89 2.46
N MET A 153 14.31 -10.26 3.06
CA MET A 153 13.31 -10.94 3.89
C MET A 153 12.45 -11.94 3.09
N PHE A 154 12.33 -11.76 1.78
CA PHE A 154 11.50 -12.59 0.91
C PHE A 154 12.29 -13.72 0.22
N TYR A 155 13.61 -13.82 0.50
CA TYR A 155 14.48 -14.84 -0.08
C TYR A 155 15.00 -15.81 0.98
N LYS A 156 15.29 -17.04 0.56
CA LYS A 156 15.84 -18.08 1.45
C LYS A 156 17.28 -17.82 1.90
N GLY A 157 17.98 -16.93 1.24
CA GLY A 157 19.35 -16.57 1.55
C GLY A 157 19.72 -15.23 0.93
N VAL A 158 20.60 -14.50 1.60
CA VAL A 158 21.08 -13.19 1.17
C VAL A 158 22.60 -13.23 1.15
N VAL A 159 23.21 -12.73 0.07
CA VAL A 159 24.64 -12.53 -0.04
C VAL A 159 24.92 -11.04 0.10
N ALA A 160 25.62 -10.67 1.17
CA ALA A 160 26.09 -9.30 1.34
C ALA A 160 27.45 -9.16 0.66
N THR A 161 27.61 -8.14 -0.16
CA THR A 161 28.85 -7.83 -0.88
C THR A 161 29.35 -6.45 -0.46
N GLU A 162 30.66 -6.23 -0.55
CA GLU A 162 31.27 -4.96 -0.19
C GLU A 162 31.00 -3.86 -1.22
N ALA A 163 30.83 -4.24 -2.51
CA ALA A 163 30.59 -3.30 -3.58
C ALA A 163 29.57 -3.84 -4.60
N ASP A 164 28.94 -2.94 -5.36
CA ASP A 164 27.96 -3.28 -6.41
C ASP A 164 28.57 -4.18 -7.51
N ALA A 165 29.84 -3.99 -7.82
CA ALA A 165 30.55 -4.82 -8.80
C ALA A 165 30.60 -6.31 -8.38
N ASP A 166 30.73 -6.57 -7.08
CA ASP A 166 30.73 -7.94 -6.54
C ASP A 166 29.34 -8.54 -6.58
N ALA A 167 28.30 -7.72 -6.33
CA ALA A 167 26.91 -8.14 -6.41
C ALA A 167 26.54 -8.64 -7.82
N VAL A 168 27.03 -7.99 -8.87
CA VAL A 168 26.81 -8.40 -10.28
C VAL A 168 27.38 -9.80 -10.57
N PHE A 169 28.47 -10.21 -9.91
CA PHE A 169 29.05 -11.53 -10.06
C PHE A 169 28.12 -12.64 -9.57
N TYR A 170 27.41 -12.40 -8.48
CA TYR A 170 26.52 -13.38 -7.84
C TYR A 170 25.08 -13.36 -8.42
N GLN A 171 24.73 -12.41 -9.27
CA GLN A 171 23.43 -12.34 -9.95
C GLN A 171 23.36 -13.15 -11.26
N ARG A 172 24.43 -13.85 -11.63
CA ARG A 172 24.50 -14.76 -12.77
C ARG A 172 24.24 -16.19 -12.31
#